data_34b8a97842be712e84503ccccb155328
#
_entry.id   34b8a97842be712e84503ccccb155328
#
_cell.length_a   1.000
_cell.length_b   1.000
_cell.length_c   1.000
_cell.angle_alpha   90.00
_cell.angle_beta   90.00
_cell.angle_gamma   90.00
#
_symmetry.space_group_name_H-M   'P 1'
#
loop_
_entity.id
_entity.type
_entity.pdbx_description
1 polymer ?
#
loop_
_entity_poly.entity_id
_entity_poly.type
_entity_poly.pdbx_seq_one_letter_code
_entity_poly.pdbx_strand_id
1 'polypeptide(L)'
;AYTEKKNASDQVNQDADRKSADLKNSGVLLTSKTQEVSSVDEANKIAKQNQTAFDKAKQTQAEWQKKYNELQSKTSTEGFTKEVVLQALSLATANPEATVKSSASGAQVTTKDYIASSNGTSGYTRVLDSTKVLKYKDVGNGWTTEIDYTGLNGLTVTTEDGKQHNISRIHRKFELLNQGKTGLNDVYVLNDPTEGFVVARNDGTGGAADYMNFLVTDTYYYNNEEGQEVAFKASEKTPAALTYSSLNHNPIGWEGAKAINGTHVEINGSTVTQNKDYGYVYAEDYNREEEVGHLWDTSDSPYQYKGAALGVFKEGTTFTTEFIQWDGPESPNGQTYWFALNTKVVAPVVEVPATATITKTTVKPVKTDPVSAELVKAKNPTKPTLALKTLSETKNQKLSASYHGYKLQYKPVVRKSVADTDKISTDGKTVAKNATQLYTLTHDNVYANLKKGDKITIIDPLEAGAVPDVAVTKAAAEKAGWGVAYDAGKNTYTFTATYEGKRLEAPVITWKPIYDKGFYDNTYKVLVNNYEVFSNTVTNYTPKPPKPVKAVLDRSGKDINGATTFDRNVTFRLMTDYSPYTKTLASTQAIGKKFGILEDVQDKAFTVDHSKIKMTA
;
A
#
# COMPACT_ATOMS: atom_id res chain seq x y z
N ALA A 1 43.45 -1.73 35.59
CA ALA A 1 42.19 -2.54 35.42
C ALA A 1 41.03 -1.75 34.80
N TYR A 2 40.53 -0.62 35.41
CA TYR A 2 39.39 0.13 34.82
C TYR A 2 39.78 0.76 33.48
N THR A 3 40.90 1.46 33.40
CA THR A 3 41.37 2.14 32.20
C THR A 3 41.60 1.15 31.05
N GLU A 4 42.12 -0.03 31.32
CA GLU A 4 42.33 -1.08 30.30
C GLU A 4 41.01 -1.61 29.75
N LYS A 5 40.03 -1.89 30.63
CA LYS A 5 38.66 -2.29 30.22
C LYS A 5 38.00 -1.21 29.39
N LYS A 6 38.12 0.05 29.83
CA LYS A 6 37.55 1.19 29.11
C LYS A 6 38.19 1.33 27.73
N ASN A 7 39.51 1.26 27.62
CA ASN A 7 40.22 1.33 26.34
C ASN A 7 39.82 0.19 25.40
N ALA A 8 39.70 -1.04 25.92
CA ALA A 8 39.21 -2.16 25.12
C ALA A 8 37.76 -1.95 24.64
N SER A 9 36.89 -1.48 25.51
CA SER A 9 35.52 -1.15 25.15
C SER A 9 35.45 -0.03 24.09
N ASP A 10 36.22 1.03 24.25
CA ASP A 10 36.28 2.14 23.29
C ASP A 10 36.79 1.65 21.90
N GLN A 11 37.79 0.75 21.85
CA GLN A 11 38.24 0.14 20.61
C GLN A 11 37.18 -0.71 19.93
N VAL A 12 36.46 -1.54 20.71
CA VAL A 12 35.32 -2.31 20.19
C VAL A 12 34.24 -1.40 19.60
N ASN A 13 33.93 -0.28 20.28
CA ASN A 13 32.94 0.66 19.83
C ASN A 13 33.35 1.39 18.54
N GLN A 14 34.60 1.83 18.44
CA GLN A 14 35.11 2.44 17.21
C GLN A 14 35.08 1.46 16.03
N ASP A 15 35.45 0.21 16.24
CA ASP A 15 35.39 -0.83 15.21
C ASP A 15 33.97 -1.20 14.86
N ALA A 16 33.07 -1.25 15.85
CA ALA A 16 31.63 -1.47 15.66
C ALA A 16 30.99 -0.33 14.81
N ASP A 17 31.34 0.94 15.09
CA ASP A 17 30.86 2.08 14.32
C ASP A 17 31.33 2.02 12.85
N ARG A 18 32.62 1.71 12.64
CA ARG A 18 33.17 1.55 11.28
C ARG A 18 32.48 0.42 10.51
N LYS A 19 32.33 -0.77 11.12
CA LYS A 19 31.65 -1.92 10.53
C LYS A 19 30.18 -1.62 10.22
N SER A 20 29.49 -0.96 11.15
CA SER A 20 28.10 -0.55 10.96
C SER A 20 27.93 0.41 9.79
N ALA A 21 28.84 1.40 9.67
CA ALA A 21 28.83 2.32 8.54
C ALA A 21 29.05 1.62 7.19
N ASP A 22 30.05 0.70 7.12
CA ASP A 22 30.35 -0.05 5.90
C ASP A 22 29.19 -0.98 5.49
N LEU A 23 28.61 -1.71 6.43
CA LEU A 23 27.43 -2.56 6.17
C LEU A 23 26.23 -1.75 5.71
N LYS A 24 25.94 -0.62 6.37
CA LYS A 24 24.86 0.29 5.99
C LYS A 24 25.04 0.82 4.57
N ASN A 25 26.27 1.24 4.23
CA ASN A 25 26.59 1.71 2.88
C ASN A 25 26.46 0.60 1.81
N SER A 26 26.60 -0.65 2.22
CA SER A 26 26.38 -1.81 1.35
C SER A 26 24.91 -2.26 1.27
N GLY A 27 23.97 -1.56 1.94
CA GLY A 27 22.54 -1.90 1.92
C GLY A 27 22.13 -2.98 2.93
N VAL A 28 23.01 -3.43 3.82
CA VAL A 28 22.68 -4.41 4.87
C VAL A 28 21.75 -3.79 5.91
N LEU A 29 20.71 -4.50 6.32
CA LEU A 29 19.84 -4.11 7.42
C LEU A 29 20.53 -4.32 8.75
N LEU A 30 20.65 -3.27 9.57
CA LEU A 30 21.47 -3.28 10.78
C LEU A 30 20.62 -3.16 12.05
N THR A 31 20.92 -4.03 13.01
CA THR A 31 20.49 -3.91 14.40
C THR A 31 21.68 -3.57 15.28
N SER A 32 21.51 -2.64 16.21
CA SER A 32 22.54 -2.28 17.20
C SER A 32 22.14 -2.81 18.57
N LYS A 33 23.08 -3.49 19.26
CA LYS A 33 22.96 -3.88 20.65
C LYS A 33 24.03 -3.17 21.47
N THR A 34 23.77 -2.97 22.76
CA THR A 34 24.78 -2.51 23.73
C THR A 34 24.86 -3.53 24.85
N GLN A 35 26.08 -3.98 25.16
CA GLN A 35 26.35 -4.97 26.19
C GLN A 35 27.38 -4.42 27.18
N GLU A 36 27.10 -4.57 28.48
CA GLU A 36 28.06 -4.25 29.52
C GLU A 36 29.14 -5.35 29.58
N VAL A 37 30.40 -4.94 29.70
CA VAL A 37 31.53 -5.84 29.82
C VAL A 37 32.27 -5.66 31.13
N SER A 38 32.65 -6.77 31.75
CA SER A 38 33.35 -6.81 33.03
C SER A 38 34.86 -7.04 32.90
N SER A 39 35.33 -7.46 31.71
CA SER A 39 36.76 -7.76 31.43
C SER A 39 37.16 -7.36 30.01
N VAL A 40 38.46 -7.26 29.78
CA VAL A 40 39.05 -7.07 28.44
C VAL A 40 38.74 -8.27 27.55
N ASP A 41 38.72 -9.49 28.09
CA ASP A 41 38.42 -10.72 27.33
C ASP A 41 36.96 -10.73 26.82
N GLU A 42 36.00 -10.23 27.63
CA GLU A 42 34.64 -10.08 27.18
C GLU A 42 34.50 -9.05 26.05
N ALA A 43 35.20 -7.92 26.15
CA ALA A 43 35.24 -6.94 25.05
C ALA A 43 35.85 -7.56 23.78
N ASN A 44 36.94 -8.30 23.88
CA ASN A 44 37.57 -8.99 22.76
C ASN A 44 36.66 -10.07 22.15
N LYS A 45 35.89 -10.78 22.97
CA LYS A 45 34.91 -11.76 22.51
C LYS A 45 33.81 -11.06 21.66
N ILE A 46 33.32 -9.91 22.11
CA ILE A 46 32.35 -9.14 21.33
C ILE A 46 32.97 -8.63 20.03
N ALA A 47 34.23 -8.17 20.04
CA ALA A 47 34.93 -7.78 18.82
C ALA A 47 34.97 -8.92 17.78
N LYS A 48 35.27 -10.15 18.22
CA LYS A 48 35.26 -11.34 17.35
C LYS A 48 33.88 -11.67 16.83
N GLN A 49 32.84 -11.57 17.68
CA GLN A 49 31.44 -11.77 17.28
C GLN A 49 31.01 -10.74 16.23
N ASN A 50 31.37 -9.48 16.44
CA ASN A 50 31.10 -8.41 15.45
C ASN A 50 31.86 -8.68 14.14
N GLN A 51 33.08 -9.18 14.17
CA GLN A 51 33.84 -9.54 12.95
C GLN A 51 33.11 -10.66 12.19
N THR A 52 32.74 -11.74 12.88
CA THR A 52 32.02 -12.86 12.26
C THR A 52 30.69 -12.40 11.66
N ALA A 53 29.93 -11.55 12.39
CA ALA A 53 28.66 -11.00 11.90
C ALA A 53 28.86 -10.11 10.66
N PHE A 54 29.92 -9.29 10.68
CA PHE A 54 30.29 -8.43 9.56
C PHE A 54 30.64 -9.23 8.32
N ASP A 55 31.54 -10.23 8.44
CA ASP A 55 32.01 -11.04 7.30
C ASP A 55 30.83 -11.82 6.68
N LYS A 56 29.99 -12.44 7.53
CA LYS A 56 28.80 -13.15 7.09
C LYS A 56 27.82 -12.22 6.36
N ALA A 57 27.56 -11.04 6.93
CA ALA A 57 26.64 -10.08 6.33
C ALA A 57 27.15 -9.57 4.97
N LYS A 58 28.43 -9.31 4.84
CA LYS A 58 29.06 -8.90 3.56
C LYS A 58 28.91 -9.99 2.49
N GLN A 59 29.16 -11.25 2.85
CA GLN A 59 29.00 -12.37 1.92
C GLN A 59 27.52 -12.50 1.50
N THR A 60 26.61 -12.57 2.46
CA THR A 60 25.16 -12.71 2.18
C THR A 60 24.64 -11.54 1.35
N GLN A 61 25.09 -10.31 1.64
CA GLN A 61 24.72 -9.13 0.86
C GLN A 61 25.23 -9.19 -0.59
N ALA A 62 26.44 -9.71 -0.79
CA ALA A 62 26.97 -9.88 -2.16
C ALA A 62 26.14 -10.91 -2.95
N GLU A 63 25.75 -12.02 -2.32
CA GLU A 63 24.86 -13.03 -2.91
C GLU A 63 23.48 -12.45 -3.22
N TRP A 64 22.93 -11.67 -2.29
CA TRP A 64 21.66 -10.95 -2.47
C TRP A 64 21.74 -9.96 -3.63
N GLN A 65 22.80 -9.15 -3.67
CA GLN A 65 23.02 -8.17 -4.74
C GLN A 65 23.11 -8.84 -6.12
N LYS A 66 23.74 -10.02 -6.18
CA LYS A 66 23.79 -10.81 -7.42
C LYS A 66 22.40 -11.23 -7.87
N LYS A 67 21.57 -11.76 -6.98
CA LYS A 67 20.16 -12.13 -7.28
C LYS A 67 19.35 -10.92 -7.70
N TYR A 68 19.47 -9.81 -6.96
CA TYR A 68 18.80 -8.56 -7.29
C TYR A 68 19.15 -8.07 -8.69
N ASN A 69 20.43 -8.00 -9.02
CA ASN A 69 20.91 -7.58 -10.35
C ASN A 69 20.45 -8.54 -11.46
N GLU A 70 20.39 -9.83 -11.17
CA GLU A 70 19.87 -10.84 -12.11
C GLU A 70 18.38 -10.57 -12.41
N LEU A 71 17.55 -10.35 -11.40
CA LEU A 71 16.15 -10.00 -11.60
C LEU A 71 16.00 -8.63 -12.27
N GLN A 72 16.82 -7.65 -11.89
CA GLN A 72 16.83 -6.33 -12.52
C GLN A 72 17.11 -6.42 -14.03
N SER A 73 17.96 -7.34 -14.47
CA SER A 73 18.24 -7.55 -15.90
C SER A 73 17.07 -8.21 -16.66
N LYS A 74 16.11 -8.78 -15.93
CA LYS A 74 14.96 -9.52 -16.49
C LYS A 74 13.65 -8.75 -16.41
N THR A 75 13.64 -7.50 -15.95
CA THR A 75 12.42 -6.69 -15.77
C THR A 75 11.67 -6.36 -17.08
N SER A 76 12.19 -6.73 -18.22
CA SER A 76 11.53 -6.70 -19.53
C SER A 76 11.29 -8.08 -20.13
N THR A 77 11.55 -9.16 -19.38
CA THR A 77 11.41 -10.55 -19.84
C THR A 77 10.04 -11.10 -19.45
N GLU A 78 9.40 -11.83 -20.34
CA GLU A 78 8.11 -12.49 -20.08
C GLU A 78 8.16 -13.38 -18.85
N GLY A 79 7.14 -13.31 -17.98
CA GLY A 79 7.06 -14.02 -16.72
C GLY A 79 7.80 -13.36 -15.55
N PHE A 80 8.44 -12.21 -15.77
CA PHE A 80 9.09 -11.43 -14.71
C PHE A 80 8.33 -10.14 -14.43
N THR A 81 8.39 -9.67 -13.19
CA THR A 81 7.82 -8.37 -12.80
C THR A 81 8.51 -7.23 -13.55
N LYS A 82 7.77 -6.17 -13.87
CA LYS A 82 8.30 -4.98 -14.57
C LYS A 82 9.29 -4.16 -13.73
N GLU A 83 9.37 -4.44 -12.45
CA GLU A 83 10.39 -3.93 -11.51
C GLU A 83 10.77 -5.02 -10.51
N VAL A 84 11.93 -4.92 -9.86
CA VAL A 84 12.33 -5.89 -8.84
C VAL A 84 11.48 -5.69 -7.58
N VAL A 85 10.80 -6.75 -7.17
CA VAL A 85 9.96 -6.75 -5.97
C VAL A 85 10.70 -7.44 -4.82
N LEU A 86 10.87 -6.72 -3.71
CA LEU A 86 11.33 -7.28 -2.44
C LEU A 86 10.16 -7.97 -1.73
N GLN A 87 10.44 -9.04 -0.98
CA GLN A 87 9.45 -9.83 -0.28
C GLN A 87 9.87 -10.17 1.13
N ALA A 88 9.16 -9.65 2.12
CA ALA A 88 9.36 -9.94 3.54
C ALA A 88 8.29 -10.88 4.13
N LEU A 89 7.20 -11.12 3.41
CA LEU A 89 6.08 -11.97 3.79
C LEU A 89 6.10 -13.25 2.97
N SER A 90 6.00 -14.42 3.59
CA SER A 90 5.89 -15.70 2.89
C SER A 90 4.63 -16.44 3.29
N LEU A 91 3.69 -16.56 2.34
CA LEU A 91 2.43 -17.32 2.42
C LEU A 91 2.39 -18.40 1.33
N ALA A 92 3.54 -18.95 0.96
CA ALA A 92 3.63 -19.90 -0.16
C ALA A 92 3.34 -21.36 0.24
N THR A 93 3.38 -21.67 1.55
CA THR A 93 3.15 -23.02 2.06
C THR A 93 1.68 -23.22 2.39
N ALA A 94 1.05 -24.24 1.83
CA ALA A 94 -0.33 -24.60 2.16
C ALA A 94 -0.49 -24.98 3.63
N ASN A 95 -1.61 -24.59 4.24
CA ASN A 95 -1.93 -24.83 5.64
C ASN A 95 -3.35 -25.41 5.81
N PRO A 96 -3.66 -26.59 5.23
CA PRO A 96 -4.99 -27.19 5.25
C PRO A 96 -5.47 -27.59 6.65
N GLU A 97 -4.55 -27.70 7.62
CA GLU A 97 -4.85 -28.06 9.02
C GLU A 97 -4.91 -26.81 9.92
N ALA A 98 -4.91 -25.61 9.37
CA ALA A 98 -5.03 -24.40 10.17
C ALA A 98 -6.34 -24.38 10.98
N THR A 99 -6.24 -23.88 12.20
CA THR A 99 -7.42 -23.68 13.05
C THR A 99 -8.03 -22.32 12.76
N VAL A 100 -9.32 -22.31 12.46
CA VAL A 100 -10.07 -21.12 12.07
C VAL A 100 -11.08 -20.75 13.14
N LYS A 101 -11.07 -19.48 13.57
CA LYS A 101 -12.06 -18.93 14.50
C LYS A 101 -12.71 -17.70 13.87
N SER A 102 -14.03 -17.73 13.75
CA SER A 102 -14.81 -16.60 13.24
C SER A 102 -15.44 -15.79 14.38
N SER A 103 -15.54 -14.47 14.19
CA SER A 103 -16.26 -13.57 15.09
C SER A 103 -17.77 -13.59 14.85
N ALA A 104 -18.22 -13.95 13.64
CA ALA A 104 -19.64 -13.98 13.31
C ALA A 104 -20.35 -15.21 13.88
N SER A 105 -21.50 -14.97 14.50
CA SER A 105 -22.44 -16.04 14.87
C SER A 105 -23.13 -16.57 13.61
N GLY A 106 -23.20 -17.90 13.47
CA GLY A 106 -23.93 -18.53 12.36
C GLY A 106 -23.07 -19.06 11.20
N ALA A 107 -21.74 -18.93 11.29
CA ALA A 107 -20.88 -19.64 10.38
C ALA A 107 -21.06 -21.16 10.52
N GLN A 108 -21.47 -21.82 9.44
CA GLN A 108 -21.56 -23.28 9.41
C GLN A 108 -20.20 -23.83 9.00
N VAL A 109 -19.60 -24.65 9.87
CA VAL A 109 -18.42 -25.44 9.48
C VAL A 109 -18.90 -26.64 8.69
N THR A 110 -18.52 -26.71 7.42
CA THR A 110 -18.83 -27.87 6.57
C THR A 110 -17.55 -28.55 6.13
N THR A 111 -17.61 -29.88 6.01
CA THR A 111 -16.56 -30.67 5.39
C THR A 111 -17.02 -31.01 3.99
N LYS A 112 -16.25 -30.64 2.96
CA LYS A 112 -16.55 -30.88 1.54
C LYS A 112 -17.91 -30.30 1.12
N ASP A 113 -18.01 -28.97 1.02
CA ASP A 113 -19.18 -28.36 0.42
C ASP A 113 -19.00 -28.26 -1.10
N TYR A 114 -20.04 -28.64 -1.80
CA TYR A 114 -20.14 -28.39 -3.23
C TYR A 114 -20.72 -27.00 -3.42
N ILE A 115 -19.96 -26.11 -4.04
CA ILE A 115 -20.52 -24.85 -4.53
C ILE A 115 -21.22 -25.20 -5.81
N ALA A 116 -22.51 -25.50 -5.73
CA ALA A 116 -23.35 -25.69 -6.91
C ALA A 116 -23.69 -24.31 -7.48
N SER A 117 -23.41 -24.06 -8.76
CA SER A 117 -24.06 -22.96 -9.45
C SER A 117 -25.57 -23.19 -9.45
N SER A 118 -26.36 -22.16 -9.17
CA SER A 118 -27.83 -22.24 -9.03
C SER A 118 -28.59 -22.74 -10.27
N ASN A 119 -27.92 -22.90 -11.40
CA ASN A 119 -28.55 -23.16 -12.70
C ASN A 119 -28.77 -24.63 -13.09
N GLY A 120 -28.55 -25.59 -12.23
CA GLY A 120 -29.03 -26.98 -12.47
C GLY A 120 -28.69 -27.68 -13.78
N THR A 121 -28.16 -26.99 -14.76
CA THR A 121 -27.82 -27.45 -16.10
C THR A 121 -26.36 -27.19 -16.40
N SER A 122 -25.50 -28.16 -16.19
CA SER A 122 -24.04 -28.09 -16.39
C SER A 122 -23.28 -27.18 -15.45
N GLY A 123 -23.63 -27.15 -14.15
CA GLY A 123 -22.93 -26.38 -13.16
C GLY A 123 -21.51 -26.90 -12.95
N TYR A 124 -20.54 -25.98 -12.92
CA TYR A 124 -19.24 -26.26 -12.35
C TYR A 124 -19.41 -26.54 -10.85
N THR A 125 -19.54 -27.82 -10.52
CA THR A 125 -19.43 -28.25 -9.14
C THR A 125 -17.94 -28.22 -8.80
N ARG A 126 -17.43 -27.13 -8.26
CA ARG A 126 -16.08 -27.13 -7.69
C ARG A 126 -16.14 -27.88 -6.36
N VAL A 127 -15.46 -29.01 -6.31
CA VAL A 127 -15.14 -29.67 -5.05
C VAL A 127 -14.07 -28.82 -4.38
N LEU A 128 -14.40 -28.18 -3.28
CA LEU A 128 -13.39 -27.60 -2.40
C LEU A 128 -12.67 -28.75 -1.71
N ASP A 129 -11.41 -28.99 -2.07
CA ASP A 129 -10.58 -30.03 -1.45
C ASP A 129 -10.19 -29.68 -0.01
N SER A 130 -10.48 -28.47 0.42
CA SER A 130 -10.29 -28.01 1.80
C SER A 130 -11.10 -28.85 2.76
N THR A 131 -10.46 -29.37 3.80
CA THR A 131 -11.08 -30.26 4.79
C THR A 131 -12.14 -29.57 5.64
N LYS A 132 -12.09 -28.22 5.73
CA LYS A 132 -13.04 -27.40 6.50
C LYS A 132 -13.28 -26.08 5.77
N VAL A 133 -14.53 -25.69 5.71
CA VAL A 133 -14.97 -24.44 5.08
C VAL A 133 -15.95 -23.72 6.00
N LEU A 134 -15.76 -22.43 6.24
CA LEU A 134 -16.76 -21.61 6.90
C LEU A 134 -17.71 -21.06 5.84
N LYS A 135 -18.98 -21.40 5.94
CA LYS A 135 -20.04 -20.93 5.06
C LYS A 135 -20.87 -19.85 5.70
N TYR A 136 -20.99 -18.72 5.03
CA TYR A 136 -21.90 -17.62 5.36
C TYR A 136 -22.95 -17.53 4.28
N LYS A 137 -24.21 -17.70 4.63
CA LYS A 137 -25.33 -17.70 3.69
C LYS A 137 -25.97 -16.32 3.58
N ASP A 138 -26.47 -16.02 2.40
CA ASP A 138 -27.34 -14.89 2.14
C ASP A 138 -26.74 -13.56 2.63
N VAL A 139 -25.43 -13.35 2.42
CA VAL A 139 -24.74 -12.10 2.81
C VAL A 139 -25.05 -10.98 1.81
N GLY A 140 -25.31 -9.79 2.34
CA GLY A 140 -25.64 -8.60 1.58
C GLY A 140 -24.76 -7.41 1.93
N ASN A 141 -25.05 -6.26 1.37
CA ASN A 141 -24.30 -5.01 1.57
C ASN A 141 -24.07 -4.71 3.05
N GLY A 142 -22.81 -4.38 3.38
CA GLY A 142 -22.40 -4.08 4.75
C GLY A 142 -22.16 -5.32 5.62
N TRP A 143 -22.26 -6.54 5.07
CA TRP A 143 -21.86 -7.73 5.81
C TRP A 143 -20.36 -7.69 6.12
N THR A 144 -20.03 -8.02 7.36
CA THR A 144 -18.65 -8.10 7.83
C THR A 144 -18.43 -9.34 8.67
N THR A 145 -17.24 -9.91 8.60
CA THR A 145 -16.76 -10.93 9.54
C THR A 145 -15.26 -10.81 9.74
N GLU A 146 -14.79 -11.24 10.89
CA GLU A 146 -13.37 -11.33 11.22
C GLU A 146 -13.01 -12.78 11.51
N ILE A 147 -11.87 -13.20 11.01
CA ILE A 147 -11.40 -14.59 11.10
C ILE A 147 -9.96 -14.59 11.57
N ASP A 148 -9.70 -15.37 12.61
CA ASP A 148 -8.35 -15.69 13.06
C ASP A 148 -7.95 -17.08 12.58
N TYR A 149 -6.81 -17.17 11.90
CA TYR A 149 -6.14 -18.41 11.53
C TYR A 149 -4.96 -18.64 12.47
N THR A 150 -4.89 -19.81 13.08
CA THR A 150 -3.80 -20.25 13.98
C THR A 150 -3.36 -21.67 13.66
N GLY A 151 -2.29 -22.15 14.31
CA GLY A 151 -1.75 -23.48 13.98
C GLY A 151 -1.03 -23.49 12.62
N LEU A 152 -0.44 -22.35 12.24
CA LEU A 152 0.17 -22.13 10.93
C LEU A 152 1.60 -22.69 10.90
N ASN A 153 1.98 -23.30 9.78
CA ASN A 153 3.30 -23.86 9.56
C ASN A 153 3.94 -23.33 8.27
N GLY A 154 5.22 -22.96 8.34
CA GLY A 154 5.98 -22.54 7.17
C GLY A 154 5.59 -21.17 6.59
N LEU A 155 4.70 -20.43 7.26
CA LEU A 155 4.40 -19.05 6.93
C LEU A 155 5.27 -18.15 7.78
N THR A 156 5.96 -17.18 7.14
CA THR A 156 6.96 -16.37 7.82
C THR A 156 6.90 -14.90 7.46
N VAL A 157 7.41 -14.06 8.35
CA VAL A 157 7.71 -12.66 8.10
C VAL A 157 9.18 -12.37 8.40
N THR A 158 9.77 -11.47 7.64
CA THR A 158 11.12 -10.95 7.94
C THR A 158 11.00 -9.50 8.36
N THR A 159 11.45 -9.19 9.56
CA THR A 159 11.38 -7.85 10.18
C THR A 159 12.56 -6.97 9.75
N GLU A 160 12.48 -5.65 9.99
CA GLU A 160 13.54 -4.70 9.57
C GLU A 160 14.91 -4.98 10.19
N ASP A 161 14.97 -5.67 11.32
CA ASP A 161 16.23 -6.17 11.90
C ASP A 161 16.70 -7.46 11.22
N GLY A 162 15.97 -7.93 10.21
CA GLY A 162 16.24 -9.04 9.35
C GLY A 162 16.07 -10.41 9.97
N LYS A 163 15.38 -10.47 11.06
CA LYS A 163 15.00 -11.75 11.64
C LYS A 163 13.78 -12.29 10.96
N GLN A 164 13.81 -13.55 10.65
CA GLN A 164 12.66 -14.29 10.19
C GLN A 164 11.91 -14.88 11.37
N HIS A 165 10.62 -14.65 11.40
CA HIS A 165 9.71 -15.16 12.42
C HIS A 165 8.60 -15.98 11.77
N ASN A 166 8.18 -17.06 12.44
CA ASN A 166 6.99 -17.78 12.03
C ASN A 166 5.75 -16.94 12.35
N ILE A 167 4.80 -16.91 11.42
CA ILE A 167 3.49 -16.29 11.65
C ILE A 167 2.75 -17.13 12.68
N SER A 168 2.37 -16.51 13.80
CA SER A 168 1.60 -17.14 14.86
C SER A 168 0.10 -17.12 14.57
N ARG A 169 -0.37 -16.04 13.93
CA ARG A 169 -1.78 -15.80 13.61
C ARG A 169 -1.93 -14.89 12.40
N ILE A 170 -2.92 -15.19 11.57
CA ILE A 170 -3.43 -14.27 10.56
C ILE A 170 -4.80 -13.82 11.00
N HIS A 171 -4.99 -12.52 11.15
CA HIS A 171 -6.30 -11.91 11.36
C HIS A 171 -6.79 -11.34 10.04
N ARG A 172 -7.92 -11.83 9.55
CA ARG A 172 -8.51 -11.44 8.28
C ARG A 172 -9.92 -10.89 8.50
N LYS A 173 -10.14 -9.65 8.09
CA LYS A 173 -11.46 -9.03 8.07
C LYS A 173 -12.00 -9.03 6.65
N PHE A 174 -13.24 -9.46 6.50
CA PHE A 174 -14.01 -9.36 5.27
C PHE A 174 -15.10 -8.30 5.40
N GLU A 175 -15.35 -7.58 4.31
CA GLU A 175 -16.42 -6.61 4.22
C GLU A 175 -17.00 -6.61 2.80
N LEU A 176 -18.30 -6.90 2.67
CA LEU A 176 -19.02 -6.83 1.39
C LEU A 176 -19.49 -5.40 1.18
N LEU A 177 -18.79 -4.65 0.31
CA LEU A 177 -19.10 -3.25 0.01
C LEU A 177 -20.29 -3.11 -0.93
N ASN A 178 -20.35 -3.97 -1.94
CA ASN A 178 -21.42 -3.98 -2.92
C ASN A 178 -21.76 -5.43 -3.30
N GLN A 179 -22.98 -5.84 -3.02
CA GLN A 179 -23.50 -7.17 -3.37
C GLN A 179 -23.95 -7.30 -4.82
N GLY A 180 -24.03 -6.18 -5.56
CA GLY A 180 -24.66 -6.15 -6.86
C GLY A 180 -26.18 -5.90 -6.80
N LYS A 181 -26.83 -5.87 -7.98
CA LYS A 181 -28.24 -5.52 -8.11
C LYS A 181 -29.21 -6.64 -7.72
N THR A 182 -28.75 -7.86 -7.74
CA THR A 182 -29.63 -9.01 -7.98
C THR A 182 -29.68 -10.04 -6.89
N GLY A 183 -29.07 -9.86 -5.72
CA GLY A 183 -29.29 -10.87 -4.72
C GLY A 183 -28.24 -11.00 -3.63
N LEU A 184 -28.50 -11.93 -2.76
CA LEU A 184 -27.62 -12.27 -1.66
C LEU A 184 -26.57 -13.27 -2.14
N ASN A 185 -25.40 -13.24 -1.55
CA ASN A 185 -24.28 -14.09 -1.90
C ASN A 185 -24.02 -15.10 -0.78
N ASP A 186 -23.55 -16.29 -1.13
CA ASP A 186 -22.94 -17.21 -0.18
C ASP A 186 -21.42 -17.03 -0.22
N VAL A 187 -20.79 -16.80 0.93
CA VAL A 187 -19.34 -16.69 1.07
C VAL A 187 -18.79 -17.92 1.75
N TYR A 188 -17.79 -18.51 1.13
CA TYR A 188 -17.08 -19.69 1.62
C TYR A 188 -15.64 -19.30 1.92
N VAL A 189 -15.27 -19.31 3.19
CA VAL A 189 -13.90 -19.04 3.62
C VAL A 189 -13.19 -20.35 3.89
N LEU A 190 -12.08 -20.57 3.20
CA LEU A 190 -11.31 -21.80 3.31
C LEU A 190 -10.49 -21.80 4.60
N ASN A 191 -10.31 -22.95 5.22
CA ASN A 191 -9.48 -23.06 6.41
C ASN A 191 -7.98 -22.88 6.14
N ASP A 192 -7.54 -23.07 4.89
CA ASP A 192 -6.20 -22.69 4.47
C ASP A 192 -6.18 -21.20 4.09
N PRO A 193 -5.50 -20.33 4.86
CA PRO A 193 -5.48 -18.90 4.58
C PRO A 193 -4.80 -18.55 3.24
N THR A 194 -4.02 -19.47 2.67
CA THR A 194 -3.31 -19.27 1.39
C THR A 194 -4.16 -19.58 0.16
N GLU A 195 -5.29 -20.28 0.36
CA GLU A 195 -6.24 -20.59 -0.70
C GLU A 195 -7.32 -19.51 -0.87
N GLY A 196 -7.55 -18.67 0.15
CA GLY A 196 -8.46 -17.54 0.09
C GLY A 196 -9.91 -17.87 0.40
N PHE A 197 -10.81 -17.37 -0.44
CA PHE A 197 -12.26 -17.51 -0.26
C PHE A 197 -12.99 -17.60 -1.59
N VAL A 198 -14.22 -18.09 -1.54
CA VAL A 198 -15.09 -18.26 -2.71
C VAL A 198 -16.40 -17.52 -2.45
N VAL A 199 -16.91 -16.86 -3.46
CA VAL A 199 -18.23 -16.22 -3.45
C VAL A 199 -19.10 -16.87 -4.49
N ALA A 200 -20.24 -17.40 -4.06
CA ALA A 200 -21.28 -17.90 -4.94
C ALA A 200 -22.44 -16.90 -4.96
N ARG A 201 -22.73 -16.34 -6.11
CA ARG A 201 -23.84 -15.41 -6.30
C ARG A 201 -25.14 -16.21 -6.45
N ASN A 202 -26.11 -15.91 -5.58
CA ASN A 202 -27.43 -16.55 -5.57
C ASN A 202 -28.47 -15.67 -6.28
N ASP A 203 -28.10 -15.05 -7.38
CA ASP A 203 -28.96 -14.14 -8.10
C ASP A 203 -30.06 -14.86 -8.88
N GLY A 204 -31.29 -14.61 -8.55
CA GLY A 204 -32.46 -15.18 -9.20
C GLY A 204 -32.84 -14.54 -10.55
N THR A 205 -32.12 -13.53 -11.03
CA THR A 205 -32.50 -12.77 -12.22
C THR A 205 -31.28 -12.45 -13.07
N GLY A 206 -31.00 -13.28 -14.07
CA GLY A 206 -29.93 -13.02 -15.04
C GLY A 206 -30.18 -11.76 -15.88
N GLY A 207 -29.09 -11.18 -16.41
CA GLY A 207 -29.17 -10.22 -17.50
C GLY A 207 -28.96 -8.74 -17.16
N ALA A 208 -28.56 -8.38 -15.94
CA ALA A 208 -28.15 -7.02 -15.63
C ALA A 208 -26.65 -6.95 -15.39
N ALA A 209 -25.91 -6.16 -16.17
CA ALA A 209 -24.51 -5.85 -15.89
C ALA A 209 -24.33 -5.30 -14.48
N ASP A 210 -23.44 -5.87 -13.70
CA ASP A 210 -23.32 -5.57 -12.29
C ASP A 210 -21.94 -5.80 -11.69
N TYR A 211 -21.65 -5.12 -10.59
CA TYR A 211 -20.41 -5.23 -9.84
C TYR A 211 -20.65 -5.77 -8.44
N MET A 212 -19.75 -6.61 -8.00
CA MET A 212 -19.63 -7.05 -6.61
C MET A 212 -18.24 -6.67 -6.09
N ASN A 213 -18.18 -6.04 -4.92
CA ASN A 213 -16.92 -5.60 -4.31
C ASN A 213 -16.77 -6.14 -2.90
N PHE A 214 -15.66 -6.81 -2.66
CA PHE A 214 -15.22 -7.26 -1.34
C PHE A 214 -13.94 -6.56 -0.90
N LEU A 215 -13.93 -6.08 0.33
CA LEU A 215 -12.73 -5.62 0.99
C LEU A 215 -12.21 -6.71 1.92
N VAL A 216 -10.94 -7.05 1.77
CA VAL A 216 -10.25 -8.01 2.63
C VAL A 216 -9.05 -7.32 3.25
N THR A 217 -9.00 -7.29 4.59
CA THR A 217 -7.90 -6.69 5.34
C THR A 217 -7.21 -7.74 6.17
N ASP A 218 -5.94 -7.98 5.90
CA ASP A 218 -5.10 -8.92 6.63
C ASP A 218 -4.16 -8.21 7.60
N THR A 219 -3.95 -8.83 8.76
CA THR A 219 -2.88 -8.51 9.70
C THR A 219 -2.16 -9.80 10.05
N TYR A 220 -0.85 -9.82 9.88
CA TYR A 220 0.01 -10.96 10.16
C TYR A 220 0.71 -10.76 11.50
N TYR A 221 0.56 -11.70 12.43
CA TYR A 221 1.15 -11.64 13.76
C TYR A 221 2.26 -12.67 13.90
N TYR A 222 3.27 -12.32 14.68
CA TYR A 222 4.36 -13.21 15.06
C TYR A 222 4.76 -12.97 16.52
N ASN A 223 5.46 -13.93 17.14
CA ASN A 223 6.00 -13.73 18.47
C ASN A 223 7.39 -13.09 18.39
N ASN A 224 7.57 -11.95 19.06
CA ASN A 224 8.85 -11.29 19.20
C ASN A 224 9.82 -12.06 20.11
N GLU A 225 11.03 -11.56 20.35
CA GLU A 225 12.04 -12.23 21.20
C GLU A 225 11.60 -12.37 22.66
N GLU A 226 10.71 -11.50 23.14
CA GLU A 226 10.12 -11.58 24.48
C GLU A 226 8.91 -12.52 24.55
N GLY A 227 8.57 -13.18 23.45
CA GLY A 227 7.41 -14.07 23.35
C GLY A 227 6.06 -13.36 23.27
N GLN A 228 6.04 -12.06 23.03
CA GLN A 228 4.82 -11.29 22.86
C GLN A 228 4.35 -11.36 21.41
N GLU A 229 3.06 -11.55 21.19
CA GLU A 229 2.47 -11.49 19.86
C GLU A 229 2.40 -10.03 19.40
N VAL A 230 3.01 -9.73 18.27
CA VAL A 230 3.07 -8.40 17.64
C VAL A 230 2.72 -8.48 16.16
N ALA A 231 2.10 -7.43 15.64
CA ALA A 231 1.77 -7.34 14.22
C ALA A 231 3.03 -7.08 13.39
N PHE A 232 3.20 -7.80 12.28
CA PHE A 232 4.21 -7.50 11.29
C PHE A 232 3.92 -6.12 10.69
N LYS A 233 4.97 -5.32 10.60
CA LYS A 233 4.91 -3.99 10.00
C LYS A 233 5.74 -3.97 8.72
N ALA A 234 5.07 -3.76 7.60
CA ALA A 234 5.76 -3.55 6.33
C ALA A 234 6.47 -2.20 6.29
N SER A 235 7.55 -2.12 5.54
CA SER A 235 8.30 -0.90 5.24
C SER A 235 8.92 -0.98 3.84
N GLU A 236 9.51 0.10 3.36
CA GLU A 236 10.25 0.10 2.09
C GLU A 236 11.36 -0.97 2.03
N LYS A 237 11.92 -1.35 3.19
CA LYS A 237 12.97 -2.37 3.28
C LYS A 237 12.44 -3.78 3.43
N THR A 238 11.28 -3.90 4.04
CA THR A 238 10.60 -5.17 4.34
C THR A 238 9.16 -5.13 3.85
N PRO A 239 8.92 -4.98 2.54
CA PRO A 239 7.58 -4.91 2.00
C PRO A 239 6.89 -6.27 2.05
N ALA A 240 5.55 -6.25 2.05
CA ALA A 240 4.74 -7.42 1.80
C ALA A 240 4.22 -7.38 0.36
N ALA A 241 4.49 -8.40 -0.43
CA ALA A 241 3.92 -8.54 -1.76
C ALA A 241 2.92 -9.71 -1.78
N LEU A 242 1.70 -9.44 -2.21
CA LEU A 242 0.65 -10.43 -2.39
C LEU A 242 0.41 -10.66 -3.88
N THR A 243 0.28 -11.91 -4.27
CA THR A 243 -0.07 -12.27 -5.64
C THR A 243 -1.58 -12.24 -5.81
N TYR A 244 -2.05 -11.51 -6.80
CA TYR A 244 -3.41 -11.58 -7.32
C TYR A 244 -3.37 -12.42 -8.59
N SER A 245 -3.87 -13.64 -8.54
CA SER A 245 -3.83 -14.59 -9.62
C SER A 245 -5.23 -15.06 -10.03
N SER A 246 -5.32 -15.73 -11.16
CA SER A 246 -6.61 -16.20 -11.71
C SER A 246 -7.59 -15.06 -12.01
N LEU A 247 -7.06 -13.87 -12.39
CA LEU A 247 -7.89 -12.73 -12.77
C LEU A 247 -8.38 -12.92 -14.21
N ASN A 248 -9.50 -13.56 -14.34
CA ASN A 248 -10.13 -13.94 -15.59
C ASN A 248 -10.94 -12.80 -16.21
N HIS A 249 -10.92 -12.70 -17.52
CA HIS A 249 -11.85 -11.92 -18.32
C HIS A 249 -12.40 -12.79 -19.45
N ASN A 250 -13.69 -12.97 -19.47
CA ASN A 250 -14.42 -13.73 -20.48
C ASN A 250 -15.68 -12.95 -20.92
N PRO A 251 -16.41 -13.39 -21.97
CA PRO A 251 -17.57 -12.64 -22.48
C PRO A 251 -18.67 -12.33 -21.45
N ILE A 252 -18.73 -13.10 -20.36
CA ILE A 252 -19.78 -12.93 -19.34
C ILE A 252 -19.33 -12.16 -18.11
N GLY A 253 -18.02 -11.89 -17.95
CA GLY A 253 -17.54 -11.11 -16.79
C GLY A 253 -16.03 -11.09 -16.66
N TRP A 254 -15.55 -10.29 -15.70
CA TRP A 254 -14.13 -10.21 -15.34
C TRP A 254 -13.91 -10.02 -13.84
N GLU A 255 -12.73 -10.39 -13.40
CA GLU A 255 -12.27 -10.30 -12.02
C GLU A 255 -11.12 -9.30 -11.92
N GLY A 256 -11.06 -8.57 -10.80
CA GLY A 256 -10.00 -7.62 -10.56
C GLY A 256 -9.65 -7.49 -9.08
N ALA A 257 -8.50 -6.90 -8.81
CA ALA A 257 -8.02 -6.63 -7.47
C ALA A 257 -7.42 -5.22 -7.37
N LYS A 258 -7.46 -4.63 -6.17
CA LYS A 258 -6.86 -3.34 -5.87
C LYS A 258 -6.23 -3.35 -4.49
N ALA A 259 -4.93 -3.10 -4.42
CA ALA A 259 -4.24 -2.84 -3.15
C ALA A 259 -4.63 -1.43 -2.66
N ILE A 260 -5.46 -1.33 -1.61
CA ILE A 260 -6.00 -0.05 -1.14
C ILE A 260 -4.92 0.81 -0.49
N ASN A 261 -4.08 0.22 0.34
CA ASN A 261 -2.96 0.91 0.99
C ASN A 261 -1.59 0.42 0.49
N GLY A 262 -1.55 0.01 -0.79
CA GLY A 262 -0.37 -0.47 -1.47
C GLY A 262 -0.28 0.03 -2.91
N THR A 263 0.66 -0.50 -3.65
CA THR A 263 0.87 -0.25 -5.08
C THR A 263 0.78 -1.56 -5.86
N HIS A 264 0.63 -1.47 -7.18
CA HIS A 264 0.64 -2.67 -8.03
C HIS A 264 1.94 -2.77 -8.81
N VAL A 265 2.38 -4.00 -9.02
CA VAL A 265 3.47 -4.33 -9.94
C VAL A 265 2.97 -5.32 -10.98
N GLU A 266 3.08 -4.93 -12.23
CA GLU A 266 2.68 -5.75 -13.37
C GLU A 266 3.76 -6.78 -13.72
N ILE A 267 3.34 -7.85 -14.37
CA ILE A 267 4.22 -8.91 -14.87
C ILE A 267 4.29 -8.83 -16.39
N ASN A 268 5.49 -8.94 -16.97
CA ASN A 268 5.65 -8.95 -18.43
C ASN A 268 4.99 -10.18 -19.02
N GLY A 269 4.21 -9.97 -20.09
CA GLY A 269 3.44 -11.02 -20.73
C GLY A 269 2.13 -11.38 -20.01
N SER A 270 1.82 -10.74 -18.87
CA SER A 270 0.49 -10.82 -18.29
C SER A 270 -0.51 -10.03 -19.12
N THR A 271 -1.73 -10.54 -19.21
CA THR A 271 -2.89 -9.82 -19.75
C THR A 271 -3.50 -8.87 -18.72
N VAL A 272 -3.13 -9.06 -17.44
CA VAL A 272 -3.61 -8.26 -16.32
C VAL A 272 -2.74 -7.01 -16.18
N THR A 273 -3.36 -5.86 -16.30
CA THR A 273 -2.70 -4.57 -16.19
C THR A 273 -3.46 -3.65 -15.24
N GLN A 274 -2.79 -2.62 -14.73
CA GLN A 274 -3.45 -1.64 -13.88
C GLN A 274 -4.30 -0.69 -14.72
N ASN A 275 -5.60 -0.72 -14.52
CA ASN A 275 -6.49 0.30 -15.06
C ASN A 275 -6.26 1.63 -14.36
N LYS A 276 -5.90 2.65 -15.15
CA LYS A 276 -5.54 3.98 -14.61
C LYS A 276 -6.73 4.80 -14.12
N ASP A 277 -7.93 4.43 -14.55
CA ASP A 277 -9.15 5.19 -14.20
C ASP A 277 -9.72 4.74 -12.85
N TYR A 278 -9.63 3.45 -12.54
CA TYR A 278 -10.23 2.86 -11.33
C TYR A 278 -9.20 2.30 -10.35
N GLY A 279 -7.95 2.13 -10.80
CA GLY A 279 -6.85 1.64 -9.98
C GLY A 279 -6.85 0.13 -9.72
N TYR A 280 -7.79 -0.62 -10.31
CA TYR A 280 -7.77 -2.09 -10.24
C TYR A 280 -6.78 -2.67 -11.24
N VAL A 281 -6.21 -3.81 -10.90
CA VAL A 281 -5.56 -4.70 -11.86
C VAL A 281 -6.59 -5.72 -12.35
N TYR A 282 -6.76 -5.80 -13.67
CA TYR A 282 -7.63 -6.77 -14.33
C TYR A 282 -7.23 -6.89 -15.81
N ALA A 283 -7.72 -7.90 -16.50
CA ALA A 283 -7.53 -8.03 -17.95
C ALA A 283 -8.55 -7.14 -18.68
N GLU A 284 -8.10 -6.17 -19.48
CA GLU A 284 -8.99 -5.32 -20.28
C GLU A 284 -9.66 -6.09 -21.43
N ASP A 285 -8.93 -7.04 -22.03
CA ASP A 285 -9.41 -7.93 -23.08
C ASP A 285 -9.65 -9.34 -22.54
N TYR A 286 -10.36 -10.17 -23.31
CA TYR A 286 -10.58 -11.57 -22.98
C TYR A 286 -9.25 -12.29 -22.84
N ASN A 287 -9.11 -13.00 -21.72
CA ASN A 287 -7.89 -13.73 -21.39
C ASN A 287 -8.17 -15.15 -20.91
N ARG A 288 -9.31 -15.72 -21.28
CA ARG A 288 -9.59 -17.12 -21.00
C ARG A 288 -8.47 -17.99 -21.56
N GLU A 289 -8.33 -19.14 -20.97
CA GLU A 289 -7.29 -20.10 -21.29
C GLU A 289 -7.21 -20.44 -22.80
N GLU A 290 -8.37 -20.59 -23.42
CA GLU A 290 -8.50 -20.90 -24.85
C GLU A 290 -8.09 -19.73 -25.76
N GLU A 291 -8.28 -18.48 -25.29
CA GLU A 291 -8.05 -17.26 -26.07
C GLU A 291 -6.58 -16.86 -26.10
N VAL A 292 -5.86 -17.12 -25.01
CA VAL A 292 -4.40 -16.88 -24.95
C VAL A 292 -3.57 -18.08 -25.37
N GLY A 293 -4.23 -19.21 -25.72
CA GLY A 293 -3.58 -20.41 -26.24
C GLY A 293 -2.72 -21.19 -25.25
N HIS A 294 -2.87 -20.92 -23.93
CA HIS A 294 -2.14 -21.57 -22.86
C HIS A 294 -3.07 -21.94 -21.72
N LEU A 295 -2.85 -23.12 -21.13
CA LEU A 295 -3.51 -23.55 -19.89
C LEU A 295 -2.90 -22.79 -18.70
N TRP A 296 -3.20 -21.51 -18.56
CA TRP A 296 -2.58 -20.68 -17.54
C TRP A 296 -3.32 -20.67 -16.20
N ASP A 297 -4.64 -20.91 -16.21
CA ASP A 297 -5.51 -20.83 -15.03
C ASP A 297 -5.61 -22.18 -14.28
N THR A 298 -4.49 -22.87 -14.12
CA THR A 298 -4.39 -24.12 -13.34
C THR A 298 -3.29 -24.00 -12.30
N SER A 299 -3.43 -24.70 -11.17
CA SER A 299 -2.51 -24.61 -10.04
C SER A 299 -1.06 -24.98 -10.38
N ASP A 300 -0.85 -25.79 -11.39
CA ASP A 300 0.47 -26.30 -11.78
C ASP A 300 1.01 -25.66 -13.07
N SER A 301 0.29 -24.69 -13.63
CA SER A 301 0.70 -24.07 -14.88
C SER A 301 1.94 -23.19 -14.71
N PRO A 302 2.95 -23.32 -15.57
CA PRO A 302 4.07 -22.39 -15.61
C PRO A 302 3.68 -21.01 -16.17
N TYR A 303 2.45 -20.86 -16.67
CA TYR A 303 1.91 -19.66 -17.28
C TYR A 303 0.94 -18.88 -16.38
N GLN A 304 0.83 -19.22 -15.09
CA GLN A 304 -0.05 -18.53 -14.14
C GLN A 304 0.12 -17.01 -14.12
N TYR A 305 1.31 -16.51 -14.45
CA TYR A 305 1.59 -15.08 -14.56
C TYR A 305 0.72 -14.36 -15.61
N LYS A 306 0.16 -15.08 -16.59
CA LYS A 306 -0.69 -14.48 -17.66
C LYS A 306 -1.97 -13.86 -17.11
N GLY A 307 -2.52 -14.41 -16.04
CA GLY A 307 -3.70 -13.87 -15.35
C GLY A 307 -3.37 -13.27 -13.99
N ALA A 308 -2.19 -12.68 -13.82
CA ALA A 308 -1.74 -12.25 -12.50
C ALA A 308 -1.07 -10.86 -12.48
N ALA A 309 -1.12 -10.23 -11.30
CA ALA A 309 -0.35 -9.05 -10.92
C ALA A 309 0.01 -9.13 -9.44
N LEU A 310 0.86 -8.24 -8.94
CA LEU A 310 1.21 -8.17 -7.52
C LEU A 310 0.66 -6.89 -6.88
N GLY A 311 0.17 -7.03 -5.63
CA GLY A 311 -0.06 -5.92 -4.71
C GLY A 311 1.11 -5.81 -3.76
N VAL A 312 1.77 -4.66 -3.69
CA VAL A 312 2.97 -4.43 -2.87
C VAL A 312 2.67 -3.37 -1.82
N PHE A 313 2.84 -3.75 -0.56
CA PHE A 313 2.60 -2.92 0.62
C PHE A 313 3.93 -2.59 1.27
N LYS A 314 4.25 -1.30 1.36
CA LYS A 314 5.53 -0.79 1.85
C LYS A 314 5.42 -0.05 3.17
N GLU A 315 4.24 -0.06 3.78
CA GLU A 315 4.01 0.55 5.08
C GLU A 315 2.81 -0.05 5.81
N GLY A 316 2.74 0.16 7.12
CA GLY A 316 1.60 -0.24 7.94
C GLY A 316 1.66 -1.69 8.44
N THR A 317 0.65 -2.04 9.22
CA THR A 317 0.48 -3.37 9.82
C THR A 317 -0.74 -4.12 9.28
N THR A 318 -1.54 -3.44 8.48
CA THR A 318 -2.72 -3.99 7.82
C THR A 318 -2.55 -3.90 6.31
N PHE A 319 -2.98 -4.94 5.61
CA PHE A 319 -2.82 -5.09 4.17
C PHE A 319 -4.22 -5.26 3.57
N THR A 320 -4.72 -4.19 2.95
CA THR A 320 -6.10 -4.15 2.49
C THR A 320 -6.17 -4.30 0.97
N THR A 321 -6.89 -5.32 0.52
CA THR A 321 -7.20 -5.56 -0.89
C THR A 321 -8.69 -5.46 -1.12
N GLU A 322 -9.10 -4.70 -2.12
CA GLU A 322 -10.44 -4.73 -2.65
C GLU A 322 -10.47 -5.66 -3.86
N PHE A 323 -11.30 -6.68 -3.79
CA PHE A 323 -11.63 -7.53 -4.92
C PHE A 323 -12.90 -7.05 -5.58
N ILE A 324 -12.87 -6.97 -6.90
CA ILE A 324 -14.02 -6.60 -7.71
C ILE A 324 -14.29 -7.70 -8.72
N GLN A 325 -15.56 -7.94 -8.94
CA GLN A 325 -16.05 -8.80 -9.99
C GLN A 325 -17.14 -8.06 -10.77
N TRP A 326 -17.06 -8.10 -12.06
CA TRP A 326 -18.08 -7.59 -12.95
C TRP A 326 -18.73 -8.73 -13.72
N ASP A 327 -20.05 -8.76 -13.70
CA ASP A 327 -20.87 -9.62 -14.54
C ASP A 327 -21.48 -8.81 -15.70
N GLY A 328 -21.28 -9.30 -16.89
CA GLY A 328 -21.90 -8.73 -18.08
C GLY A 328 -23.41 -9.06 -18.17
N PRO A 329 -24.12 -8.39 -19.08
CA PRO A 329 -25.58 -8.60 -19.24
C PRO A 329 -25.96 -10.01 -19.71
N GLU A 330 -25.01 -10.75 -20.26
CA GLU A 330 -25.19 -12.14 -20.73
C GLU A 330 -24.73 -13.18 -19.70
N SER A 331 -24.31 -12.71 -18.51
CA SER A 331 -23.86 -13.62 -17.47
C SER A 331 -25.00 -14.52 -17.00
N PRO A 332 -24.83 -15.84 -16.97
CA PRO A 332 -25.82 -16.75 -16.41
C PRO A 332 -25.93 -16.54 -14.91
N ASN A 333 -27.11 -16.78 -14.34
CA ASN A 333 -27.33 -16.76 -12.90
C ASN A 333 -26.40 -17.72 -12.17
N GLY A 334 -25.94 -17.36 -10.98
CA GLY A 334 -25.22 -18.27 -10.11
C GLY A 334 -23.74 -18.42 -10.41
N GLN A 335 -23.06 -17.34 -10.77
CA GLN A 335 -21.60 -17.34 -10.93
C GLN A 335 -20.88 -17.59 -9.62
N THR A 336 -19.75 -18.24 -9.72
CA THR A 336 -18.87 -18.54 -8.57
C THR A 336 -17.48 -17.99 -8.84
N TYR A 337 -16.96 -17.22 -7.90
CA TYR A 337 -15.67 -16.54 -8.01
C TYR A 337 -14.75 -16.98 -6.89
N TRP A 338 -13.49 -17.23 -7.22
CA TRP A 338 -12.46 -17.64 -6.29
C TRP A 338 -11.39 -16.56 -6.18
N PHE A 339 -11.20 -16.05 -4.99
CA PHE A 339 -10.20 -15.02 -4.70
C PHE A 339 -9.14 -15.60 -3.75
N ALA A 340 -7.89 -15.61 -4.18
CA ALA A 340 -6.76 -16.06 -3.38
C ALA A 340 -5.87 -14.89 -2.95
N LEU A 341 -5.39 -14.96 -1.72
CA LEU A 341 -4.41 -14.04 -1.14
C LEU A 341 -3.22 -14.86 -0.66
N ASN A 342 -2.17 -14.92 -1.43
CA ASN A 342 -0.97 -15.67 -1.08
C ASN A 342 0.29 -15.00 -1.64
N THR A 343 1.42 -15.62 -1.41
CA THR A 343 2.71 -15.22 -1.99
C THR A 343 3.28 -16.30 -2.92
N LYS A 344 2.40 -17.15 -3.49
CA LYS A 344 2.85 -18.10 -4.53
C LYS A 344 3.53 -17.33 -5.64
N VAL A 345 4.70 -17.78 -6.01
CA VAL A 345 5.54 -17.10 -6.98
C VAL A 345 5.04 -17.38 -8.38
N VAL A 346 4.16 -16.52 -8.90
CA VAL A 346 3.80 -16.50 -10.33
C VAL A 346 4.82 -15.70 -11.15
N ALA A 347 5.64 -14.86 -10.49
CA ALA A 347 6.79 -14.16 -11.04
C ALA A 347 7.89 -14.07 -9.97
N PRO A 348 9.19 -14.21 -10.32
CA PRO A 348 10.28 -14.18 -9.36
C PRO A 348 10.34 -12.87 -8.58
N VAL A 349 10.49 -12.99 -7.27
CA VAL A 349 10.74 -11.89 -6.32
C VAL A 349 12.06 -12.13 -5.59
N VAL A 350 12.61 -11.11 -4.95
CA VAL A 350 13.83 -11.24 -4.15
C VAL A 350 13.52 -11.04 -2.67
N GLU A 351 14.13 -11.85 -1.83
CA GLU A 351 14.05 -11.68 -0.37
C GLU A 351 14.64 -10.33 0.05
N VAL A 352 14.36 -9.92 1.27
CA VAL A 352 14.95 -8.68 1.82
C VAL A 352 16.48 -8.79 1.91
N PRO A 353 17.19 -7.64 1.92
CA PRO A 353 18.66 -7.64 2.00
C PRO A 353 19.22 -8.36 3.23
N ALA A 354 20.50 -8.70 3.20
CA ALA A 354 21.21 -9.29 4.31
C ALA A 354 21.12 -8.42 5.58
N THR A 355 21.23 -9.05 6.72
CA THR A 355 21.06 -8.45 8.03
C THR A 355 22.25 -8.73 8.93
N ALA A 356 22.53 -7.81 9.85
CA ALA A 356 23.58 -8.00 10.85
C ALA A 356 23.22 -7.31 12.17
N THR A 357 23.61 -7.92 13.27
CA THR A 357 23.61 -7.28 14.59
C THR A 357 25.05 -6.95 14.97
N ILE A 358 25.33 -5.67 15.17
CA ILE A 358 26.64 -5.19 15.65
C ILE A 358 26.47 -4.71 17.09
N THR A 359 27.28 -5.25 18.01
CA THR A 359 27.18 -5.00 19.44
C THR A 359 28.21 -3.97 19.89
N LYS A 360 27.77 -2.90 20.52
CA LYS A 360 28.60 -1.95 21.26
C LYS A 360 28.77 -2.40 22.72
N THR A 361 29.81 -1.92 23.36
CA THR A 361 30.13 -2.28 24.74
C THR A 361 30.10 -1.07 25.66
N THR A 362 29.74 -1.30 26.92
CA THR A 362 29.85 -0.31 28.01
C THR A 362 30.60 -0.93 29.19
N VAL A 363 31.27 -0.09 29.99
CA VAL A 363 31.98 -0.52 31.20
C VAL A 363 31.36 0.20 32.39
N LYS A 364 31.01 -0.53 33.45
CA LYS A 364 30.56 0.08 34.68
C LYS A 364 31.63 1.01 35.23
N PRO A 365 31.29 2.29 35.59
CA PRO A 365 32.21 3.16 36.27
C PRO A 365 32.59 2.55 37.62
N VAL A 366 33.88 2.53 37.92
CA VAL A 366 34.32 2.16 39.26
C VAL A 366 33.82 3.23 40.22
N LYS A 367 32.96 2.86 41.18
CA LYS A 367 32.71 3.72 42.31
C LYS A 367 34.02 3.83 43.09
N THR A 368 34.71 4.93 42.95
CA THR A 368 35.76 5.27 43.89
C THR A 368 35.06 5.70 45.15
N ASP A 369 35.06 4.85 46.16
CA ASP A 369 34.76 5.31 47.49
C ASP A 369 35.75 6.45 47.80
N PRO A 370 35.26 7.61 48.31
CA PRO A 370 36.14 8.68 48.65
C PRO A 370 37.10 8.16 49.75
N VAL A 371 38.37 8.19 49.47
CA VAL A 371 39.39 7.91 50.50
C VAL A 371 39.24 9.01 51.56
N SER A 372 38.57 8.69 52.66
CA SER A 372 38.55 9.56 53.81
C SER A 372 39.93 9.51 54.49
N ALA A 373 40.72 10.52 54.27
CA ALA A 373 41.92 10.71 55.09
C ALA A 373 41.43 11.21 56.45
N GLU A 374 41.47 10.34 57.47
CA GLU A 374 41.30 10.77 58.83
C GLU A 374 42.53 11.63 59.23
N LEU A 375 42.30 12.93 59.28
CA LEU A 375 43.25 13.82 59.95
C LEU A 375 43.14 13.59 61.44
N VAL A 376 44.11 12.94 62.05
CA VAL A 376 44.25 12.83 63.50
C VAL A 376 44.52 14.25 64.07
N LYS A 377 43.47 14.88 64.57
CA LYS A 377 43.61 16.12 65.32
C LYS A 377 44.13 15.80 66.73
N ALA A 378 45.26 16.45 67.11
CA ALA A 378 45.79 16.43 68.46
C ALA A 378 44.71 16.88 69.49
N LYS A 379 44.61 16.12 70.58
CA LYS A 379 43.64 16.41 71.67
C LYS A 379 43.94 17.75 72.30
N ASN A 380 43.04 18.66 72.19
CA ASN A 380 43.03 19.86 73.07
C ASN A 380 42.37 19.49 74.41
N PRO A 381 42.82 20.06 75.53
CA PRO A 381 42.31 19.76 76.85
C PRO A 381 40.85 20.22 77.03
N THR A 382 40.11 19.38 77.70
CA THR A 382 38.67 19.49 77.95
C THR A 382 38.27 20.76 78.73
N LYS A 383 37.33 21.47 78.14
CA LYS A 383 36.55 22.52 78.83
C LYS A 383 35.27 21.90 79.40
N PRO A 384 34.76 22.27 80.57
CA PRO A 384 33.63 21.58 81.17
C PRO A 384 32.34 21.80 80.38
N THR A 385 31.59 20.70 80.22
CA THR A 385 30.37 20.61 79.50
C THR A 385 29.17 21.21 80.20
N LEU A 386 28.51 22.16 79.55
CA LEU A 386 27.11 22.48 79.80
C LEU A 386 26.24 21.51 78.98
N ALA A 387 25.41 20.75 79.69
CA ALA A 387 24.45 19.88 79.04
C ALA A 387 23.32 20.71 78.43
N LEU A 388 23.36 20.90 77.13
CA LEU A 388 22.20 21.33 76.32
C LEU A 388 21.45 20.12 75.86
N LYS A 389 20.15 20.04 76.14
CA LYS A 389 19.24 19.06 75.64
C LYS A 389 19.31 19.01 74.10
N THR A 390 19.65 17.87 73.58
CA THR A 390 19.61 17.58 72.16
C THR A 390 18.17 17.72 71.63
N LEU A 391 18.00 18.66 70.72
CA LEU A 391 16.84 18.68 69.81
C LEU A 391 16.92 17.46 68.93
N SER A 392 15.80 16.77 68.82
CA SER A 392 15.61 15.54 68.01
C SER A 392 16.17 15.68 66.61
N GLU A 393 16.96 14.68 66.21
CA GLU A 393 17.36 14.49 64.81
C GLU A 393 16.13 14.47 63.91
N THR A 394 16.02 15.44 63.03
CA THR A 394 15.16 15.36 61.87
C THR A 394 15.76 14.32 60.93
N LYS A 395 15.11 13.17 60.83
CA LYS A 395 15.42 12.19 59.77
C LYS A 395 15.35 12.88 58.43
N ASN A 396 16.48 13.02 57.76
CA ASN A 396 16.52 13.39 56.37
C ASN A 396 15.76 12.30 55.57
N GLN A 397 14.53 12.58 55.24
CA GLN A 397 13.84 11.80 54.19
C GLN A 397 14.57 12.06 52.88
N LYS A 398 15.16 11.01 52.30
CA LYS A 398 15.59 11.05 50.91
C LYS A 398 14.34 11.19 50.06
N LEU A 399 14.05 12.37 49.58
CA LEU A 399 13.13 12.62 48.50
C LEU A 399 13.80 12.06 47.22
N SER A 400 13.37 10.87 46.79
CA SER A 400 13.64 10.40 45.43
C SER A 400 12.58 10.99 44.50
N ALA A 401 12.93 12.03 43.74
CA ALA A 401 12.11 12.52 42.66
C ALA A 401 12.46 11.68 41.42
N SER A 402 11.54 10.85 40.97
CA SER A 402 11.62 10.25 39.63
C SER A 402 11.08 11.26 38.62
N TYR A 403 11.97 11.79 37.78
CA TYR A 403 11.56 12.61 36.66
C TYR A 403 11.13 11.67 35.52
N HIS A 404 9.84 11.55 35.28
CA HIS A 404 9.34 11.07 34.03
C HIS A 404 9.37 12.20 33.01
N GLY A 405 10.44 12.28 32.24
CA GLY A 405 10.53 13.21 31.12
C GLY A 405 9.60 12.74 29.99
N TYR A 406 8.42 13.29 29.94
CA TYR A 406 7.57 13.12 28.75
C TYR A 406 8.15 14.01 27.65
N LYS A 407 8.74 13.39 26.64
CA LYS A 407 9.04 14.06 25.38
C LYS A 407 7.73 14.17 24.62
N LEU A 408 7.03 15.27 24.79
CA LEU A 408 5.86 15.60 23.97
C LEU A 408 6.32 15.71 22.51
N GLN A 409 5.94 14.73 21.70
CA GLN A 409 6.18 14.72 20.28
C GLN A 409 4.98 15.41 19.63
N TYR A 410 5.10 16.72 19.39
CA TYR A 410 4.09 17.45 18.64
C TYR A 410 4.15 17.00 17.18
N LYS A 411 3.08 16.36 16.69
CA LYS A 411 2.90 16.02 15.29
C LYS A 411 2.03 17.11 14.64
N PRO A 412 2.60 18.04 13.88
CA PRO A 412 1.81 19.05 13.19
C PRO A 412 0.88 18.39 12.18
N VAL A 413 -0.32 18.92 12.06
CA VAL A 413 -1.29 18.51 11.04
C VAL A 413 -1.28 19.59 9.96
N VAL A 414 -0.94 19.20 8.74
CA VAL A 414 -0.96 20.07 7.57
C VAL A 414 -2.07 19.64 6.63
N ARG A 415 -2.65 20.57 5.88
CA ARG A 415 -3.81 20.28 5.03
C ARG A 415 -3.62 20.85 3.64
N LYS A 416 -3.93 20.04 2.64
CA LYS A 416 -4.07 20.46 1.26
C LYS A 416 -5.52 20.72 0.93
N SER A 417 -5.78 21.76 0.18
CA SER A 417 -7.08 22.00 -0.44
C SER A 417 -6.91 22.29 -1.93
N VAL A 418 -7.96 22.01 -2.69
CA VAL A 418 -8.04 22.37 -4.10
C VAL A 418 -9.32 23.14 -4.38
N ALA A 419 -9.20 24.20 -5.18
CA ALA A 419 -10.31 25.06 -5.56
C ALA A 419 -10.15 25.56 -7.00
N ASP A 420 -11.22 26.05 -7.59
CA ASP A 420 -11.19 26.81 -8.84
C ASP A 420 -10.73 28.27 -8.63
N THR A 421 -10.72 29.06 -9.69
CA THR A 421 -10.34 30.48 -9.64
C THR A 421 -11.31 31.35 -8.82
N ASP A 422 -12.53 30.92 -8.63
CA ASP A 422 -13.55 31.58 -7.80
C ASP A 422 -13.45 31.15 -6.32
N LYS A 423 -12.40 30.39 -5.99
CA LYS A 423 -12.14 29.81 -4.64
C LYS A 423 -13.20 28.84 -4.16
N ILE A 424 -13.98 28.26 -5.06
CA ILE A 424 -14.94 27.21 -4.76
C ILE A 424 -14.20 25.88 -4.73
N SER A 425 -14.33 25.12 -3.63
CA SER A 425 -13.67 23.83 -3.50
C SER A 425 -14.08 22.87 -4.61
N THR A 426 -13.07 22.32 -5.27
CA THR A 426 -13.22 21.27 -6.30
C THR A 426 -12.71 19.91 -5.83
N ASP A 427 -12.37 19.78 -4.56
CA ASP A 427 -11.94 18.48 -3.98
C ASP A 427 -13.06 17.45 -4.08
N GLY A 428 -12.73 16.25 -4.56
CA GLY A 428 -13.67 15.19 -4.86
C GLY A 428 -14.62 15.50 -6.03
N LYS A 429 -14.32 16.50 -6.87
CA LYS A 429 -15.23 16.92 -7.93
C LYS A 429 -14.64 16.77 -9.32
N THR A 430 -15.55 16.65 -10.28
CA THR A 430 -15.22 16.67 -11.70
C THR A 430 -14.88 18.09 -12.15
N VAL A 431 -13.76 18.22 -12.87
CA VAL A 431 -13.29 19.46 -13.46
C VAL A 431 -13.09 19.29 -14.96
N ALA A 432 -13.23 20.37 -15.72
CA ALA A 432 -12.99 20.33 -17.16
C ALA A 432 -11.49 20.22 -17.43
N LYS A 433 -11.13 19.53 -18.51
CA LYS A 433 -9.77 19.56 -19.06
C LYS A 433 -9.37 21.02 -19.34
N ASN A 434 -8.16 21.38 -19.01
CA ASN A 434 -7.59 22.73 -19.07
C ASN A 434 -8.22 23.77 -18.13
N ALA A 435 -9.13 23.39 -17.23
CA ALA A 435 -9.65 24.29 -16.21
C ALA A 435 -8.58 24.60 -15.16
N THR A 436 -8.37 25.89 -14.86
CA THR A 436 -7.39 26.29 -13.84
C THR A 436 -7.84 25.86 -12.45
N GLN A 437 -6.96 25.22 -11.72
CA GLN A 437 -7.13 24.78 -10.34
C GLN A 437 -6.04 25.40 -9.46
N LEU A 438 -6.34 25.56 -8.18
CA LEU A 438 -5.46 26.13 -7.17
C LEU A 438 -5.27 25.13 -6.04
N TYR A 439 -4.05 24.61 -5.84
CA TYR A 439 -3.68 23.88 -4.64
C TYR A 439 -3.20 24.86 -3.58
N THR A 440 -3.81 24.86 -2.40
CA THR A 440 -3.35 25.63 -1.24
C THR A 440 -2.71 24.68 -0.23
N LEU A 441 -1.46 24.98 0.16
CA LEU A 441 -0.62 24.14 1.02
C LEU A 441 -0.62 24.68 2.45
N THR A 442 -1.71 24.42 3.21
CA THR A 442 -1.92 24.97 4.54
C THR A 442 -1.04 24.28 5.58
N HIS A 443 -0.23 25.06 6.29
CA HIS A 443 0.79 24.57 7.24
C HIS A 443 0.78 25.31 8.59
N ASP A 444 -0.37 25.82 9.00
CA ASP A 444 -0.53 26.67 10.21
C ASP A 444 -0.04 26.00 11.48
N ASN A 445 -0.23 24.71 11.61
CA ASN A 445 0.15 23.97 12.80
C ASN A 445 1.65 23.66 12.90
N VAL A 446 2.42 23.98 11.88
CA VAL A 446 3.87 23.75 11.86
C VAL A 446 4.61 24.71 12.81
N TYR A 447 4.05 25.88 13.06
CA TYR A 447 4.71 26.98 13.78
C TYR A 447 4.77 26.84 15.31
N ALA A 448 4.03 25.89 15.89
CA ALA A 448 3.87 25.81 17.36
C ALA A 448 5.18 25.66 18.15
N ASN A 449 6.21 25.07 17.56
CA ASN A 449 7.49 24.80 18.21
C ASN A 449 8.69 25.34 17.43
N LEU A 450 8.47 26.23 16.46
CA LEU A 450 9.56 26.82 15.69
C LEU A 450 10.26 27.94 16.44
N LYS A 451 11.58 27.96 16.33
CA LYS A 451 12.44 29.06 16.77
C LYS A 451 12.84 29.91 15.57
N LYS A 452 13.08 31.19 15.81
CA LYS A 452 13.65 32.06 14.77
C LYS A 452 14.94 31.45 14.22
N GLY A 453 15.03 31.36 12.89
CA GLY A 453 16.13 30.69 12.20
C GLY A 453 15.83 29.25 11.72
N ASP A 454 14.75 28.62 12.22
CA ASP A 454 14.35 27.29 11.76
C ASP A 454 13.91 27.32 10.30
N LYS A 455 14.25 26.26 9.57
CA LYS A 455 13.88 26.13 8.14
C LYS A 455 12.61 25.31 7.99
N ILE A 456 11.74 25.79 7.12
CA ILE A 456 10.54 25.09 6.66
C ILE A 456 10.73 24.75 5.18
N THR A 457 10.53 23.50 4.80
CA THR A 457 10.53 23.06 3.40
C THR A 457 9.23 22.37 3.10
N ILE A 458 8.54 22.78 2.05
CA ILE A 458 7.32 22.14 1.54
C ILE A 458 7.66 21.53 0.17
N ILE A 459 7.36 20.26 -0.02
CA ILE A 459 7.59 19.53 -1.28
C ILE A 459 6.27 19.01 -1.78
N ASP A 460 5.92 19.38 -3.00
CA ASP A 460 4.67 19.00 -3.67
C ASP A 460 4.96 18.39 -5.05
N PRO A 461 4.93 17.07 -5.18
CA PRO A 461 5.01 16.39 -6.47
C PRO A 461 3.63 16.43 -7.15
N LEU A 462 3.55 17.08 -8.30
CA LEU A 462 2.34 17.11 -9.11
C LEU A 462 2.25 15.84 -9.96
N GLU A 463 1.04 15.35 -10.13
CA GLU A 463 0.77 14.21 -10.99
C GLU A 463 1.08 14.46 -12.49
N ALA A 464 1.35 13.37 -13.20
CA ALA A 464 1.47 13.42 -14.65
C ALA A 464 0.20 14.00 -15.29
N GLY A 465 0.34 14.99 -16.14
CA GLY A 465 -0.78 15.71 -16.75
C GLY A 465 -1.37 16.85 -15.90
N ALA A 466 -0.92 17.05 -14.67
CA ALA A 466 -1.12 18.28 -13.94
C ALA A 466 -0.04 19.28 -14.37
N VAL A 467 -0.39 20.24 -15.21
CA VAL A 467 0.56 21.23 -15.75
C VAL A 467 0.48 22.51 -14.93
N PRO A 468 1.53 22.86 -14.18
CA PRO A 468 1.53 24.09 -13.40
C PRO A 468 1.77 25.34 -14.25
N ASP A 469 1.21 26.46 -13.80
CA ASP A 469 1.66 27.78 -14.20
C ASP A 469 2.82 28.19 -13.29
N VAL A 470 4.04 27.90 -13.77
CA VAL A 470 5.26 28.09 -12.97
C VAL A 470 5.50 29.57 -12.65
N ALA A 471 5.22 30.46 -13.60
CA ALA A 471 5.45 31.91 -13.41
C ALA A 471 4.49 32.48 -12.34
N VAL A 472 3.20 32.16 -12.44
CA VAL A 472 2.17 32.61 -11.50
C VAL A 472 2.43 32.02 -10.10
N THR A 473 2.72 30.73 -10.03
CA THR A 473 3.00 30.05 -8.76
C THR A 473 4.22 30.64 -8.06
N LYS A 474 5.30 30.85 -8.80
CA LYS A 474 6.54 31.43 -8.29
C LYS A 474 6.33 32.84 -7.75
N ALA A 475 5.73 33.72 -8.57
CA ALA A 475 5.48 35.11 -8.18
C ALA A 475 4.60 35.22 -6.91
N ALA A 476 3.55 34.40 -6.81
CA ALA A 476 2.67 34.38 -5.65
C ALA A 476 3.40 33.91 -4.37
N ALA A 477 4.19 32.85 -4.48
CA ALA A 477 4.91 32.29 -3.35
C ALA A 477 6.06 33.18 -2.88
N GLU A 478 6.82 33.80 -3.79
CA GLU A 478 7.87 34.76 -3.44
C GLU A 478 7.30 36.00 -2.74
N LYS A 479 6.15 36.49 -3.19
CA LYS A 479 5.41 37.58 -2.51
C LYS A 479 5.00 37.19 -1.10
N ALA A 480 4.69 35.92 -0.85
CA ALA A 480 4.37 35.37 0.47
C ALA A 480 5.61 35.05 1.32
N GLY A 481 6.82 35.30 0.84
CA GLY A 481 8.08 35.12 1.56
C GLY A 481 8.73 33.75 1.39
N TRP A 482 8.32 32.97 0.38
CA TRP A 482 8.90 31.67 0.08
C TRP A 482 9.96 31.74 -1.01
N GLY A 483 11.09 31.03 -0.82
CA GLY A 483 11.96 30.63 -1.91
C GLY A 483 11.33 29.47 -2.67
N VAL A 484 11.34 29.52 -4.01
CA VAL A 484 10.64 28.55 -4.86
C VAL A 484 11.60 27.91 -5.86
N ALA A 485 11.64 26.60 -5.88
CA ALA A 485 12.25 25.80 -6.93
C ALA A 485 11.20 24.88 -7.57
N TYR A 486 11.27 24.74 -8.89
CA TYR A 486 10.44 23.81 -9.64
C TYR A 486 11.34 22.88 -10.46
N ASP A 487 11.24 21.58 -10.24
CA ASP A 487 11.89 20.53 -11.00
C ASP A 487 10.94 20.03 -12.10
N ALA A 488 11.17 20.46 -13.32
CA ALA A 488 10.33 20.11 -14.46
C ALA A 488 10.43 18.59 -14.82
N GLY A 489 11.56 17.95 -14.54
CA GLY A 489 11.75 16.52 -14.80
C GLY A 489 10.91 15.62 -13.86
N LYS A 490 10.68 16.10 -12.64
CA LYS A 490 9.90 15.40 -11.62
C LYS A 490 8.52 16.01 -11.42
N ASN A 491 8.17 17.07 -12.15
CA ASN A 491 6.95 17.85 -11.93
C ASN A 491 6.73 18.25 -10.47
N THR A 492 7.79 18.70 -9.77
CA THR A 492 7.77 18.87 -8.31
C THR A 492 8.15 20.27 -7.91
N TYR A 493 7.33 20.88 -7.04
CA TYR A 493 7.65 22.13 -6.37
C TYR A 493 8.37 21.88 -5.04
N THR A 494 9.35 22.75 -4.75
CA THR A 494 9.97 22.87 -3.43
C THR A 494 9.90 24.32 -2.99
N PHE A 495 9.17 24.59 -1.91
CA PHE A 495 9.10 25.88 -1.25
C PHE A 495 9.96 25.86 0.00
N THR A 496 10.79 26.87 0.20
CA THR A 496 11.69 26.98 1.35
C THR A 496 11.53 28.31 2.03
N ALA A 497 11.55 28.33 3.35
CA ALA A 497 11.55 29.56 4.12
C ALA A 497 12.34 29.38 5.42
N THR A 498 12.87 30.50 5.93
CA THR A 498 13.41 30.59 7.29
C THR A 498 12.38 31.28 8.16
N TYR A 499 12.05 30.68 9.31
CA TYR A 499 11.09 31.27 10.22
C TYR A 499 11.68 32.47 10.97
N GLU A 500 11.11 33.64 10.74
CA GLU A 500 11.56 34.93 11.33
C GLU A 500 10.64 35.42 12.46
N GLY A 501 9.84 34.52 13.05
CA GLY A 501 8.91 34.85 14.16
C GLY A 501 7.50 35.23 13.68
N LYS A 502 7.24 35.22 12.37
CA LYS A 502 5.90 35.44 11.80
C LYS A 502 5.50 34.24 10.94
N ARG A 503 4.21 33.91 10.97
CA ARG A 503 3.64 32.91 10.07
C ARG A 503 3.68 33.44 8.64
N LEU A 504 4.01 32.55 7.71
CA LEU A 504 3.95 32.82 6.29
C LEU A 504 2.57 32.42 5.75
N GLU A 505 2.12 33.10 4.72
CA GLU A 505 0.93 32.68 3.98
C GLU A 505 1.20 31.33 3.30
N ALA A 506 0.13 30.52 3.16
CA ALA A 506 0.24 29.22 2.52
C ALA A 506 0.63 29.38 1.05
N PRO A 507 1.62 28.63 0.54
CA PRO A 507 1.91 28.61 -0.89
C PRO A 507 0.69 28.13 -1.67
N VAL A 508 0.46 28.72 -2.84
CA VAL A 508 -0.59 28.34 -3.77
C VAL A 508 0.03 27.92 -5.10
N ILE A 509 -0.26 26.70 -5.55
CA ILE A 509 0.16 26.22 -6.86
C ILE A 509 -1.03 26.37 -7.82
N THR A 510 -0.81 27.14 -8.88
CA THR A 510 -1.76 27.26 -9.99
C THR A 510 -1.43 26.20 -11.03
N TRP A 511 -2.41 25.38 -11.39
CA TRP A 511 -2.22 24.27 -12.33
C TRP A 511 -3.48 23.99 -13.15
N LYS A 512 -3.38 23.14 -14.15
CA LYS A 512 -4.50 22.66 -14.94
C LYS A 512 -4.32 21.20 -15.37
N PRO A 513 -5.39 20.39 -15.39
CA PRO A 513 -5.38 19.05 -15.96
C PRO A 513 -5.36 19.12 -17.48
N ILE A 514 -4.43 18.39 -18.14
CA ILE A 514 -4.35 18.36 -19.60
C ILE A 514 -4.75 17.02 -20.20
N TYR A 515 -4.93 15.98 -19.38
CA TYR A 515 -5.34 14.67 -19.84
C TYR A 515 -6.78 14.35 -19.40
N ASP A 516 -7.47 13.61 -20.20
CA ASP A 516 -8.74 12.94 -19.85
C ASP A 516 -8.38 11.58 -19.21
N LYS A 517 -7.81 11.60 -18.03
CA LYS A 517 -7.22 10.40 -17.41
C LYS A 517 -7.99 9.82 -16.24
N GLY A 518 -9.07 10.45 -15.81
CA GLY A 518 -9.79 10.09 -14.59
C GLY A 518 -9.34 10.94 -13.40
N PHE A 519 -8.49 10.42 -12.51
CA PHE A 519 -8.14 11.10 -11.25
C PHE A 519 -6.81 11.84 -11.32
N TYR A 520 -6.77 12.98 -10.59
CA TYR A 520 -5.59 13.75 -10.25
C TYR A 520 -5.52 13.84 -8.74
N ASP A 521 -4.81 12.89 -8.14
CA ASP A 521 -4.59 12.83 -6.69
C ASP A 521 -3.32 13.58 -6.35
N ASN A 522 -3.37 14.43 -5.34
CA ASN A 522 -2.19 15.17 -4.95
C ASN A 522 -2.07 15.32 -3.43
N THR A 523 -0.86 15.11 -2.94
CA THR A 523 -0.45 15.21 -1.54
C THR A 523 0.88 15.94 -1.47
N TYR A 524 1.08 16.78 -0.47
CA TYR A 524 2.38 17.41 -0.24
C TYR A 524 2.95 17.02 1.12
N LYS A 525 4.24 17.24 1.30
CA LYS A 525 4.91 17.04 2.56
C LYS A 525 5.62 18.31 3.04
N VAL A 526 5.70 18.45 4.35
CA VAL A 526 6.44 19.51 5.04
C VAL A 526 7.57 18.89 5.83
N LEU A 527 8.77 19.44 5.68
CA LEU A 527 9.93 19.12 6.50
C LEU A 527 10.23 20.31 7.41
N VAL A 528 10.30 20.05 8.69
CA VAL A 528 10.67 21.03 9.74
C VAL A 528 11.62 20.37 10.70
N ASN A 529 12.85 20.89 10.81
CA ASN A 529 13.85 20.38 11.76
C ASN A 529 14.01 18.84 11.72
N ASN A 530 14.12 18.26 10.52
CA ASN A 530 14.18 16.83 10.25
C ASN A 530 12.88 16.03 10.55
N TYR A 531 11.78 16.73 10.77
CA TYR A 531 10.46 16.15 10.92
C TYR A 531 9.72 16.21 9.58
N GLU A 532 9.19 15.08 9.13
CA GLU A 532 8.40 14.98 7.91
C GLU A 532 6.93 14.75 8.25
N VAL A 533 6.05 15.55 7.66
CA VAL A 533 4.60 15.44 7.83
C VAL A 533 3.93 15.54 6.47
N PHE A 534 3.01 14.61 6.18
CA PHE A 534 2.22 14.59 4.96
C PHE A 534 0.86 15.24 5.16
N SER A 535 0.36 15.91 4.13
CA SER A 535 -1.01 16.42 4.09
C SER A 535 -2.01 15.29 3.81
N ASN A 536 -3.31 15.63 3.86
CA ASN A 536 -4.34 14.84 3.21
C ASN A 536 -4.13 14.85 1.69
N THR A 537 -4.69 13.86 1.00
CA THR A 537 -4.84 13.84 -0.44
C THR A 537 -6.05 14.68 -0.83
N VAL A 538 -5.94 15.44 -1.93
CA VAL A 538 -7.06 16.06 -2.64
C VAL A 538 -7.17 15.44 -4.02
N THR A 539 -8.40 15.30 -4.52
CA THR A 539 -8.69 14.61 -5.78
C THR A 539 -9.50 15.49 -6.71
N ASN A 540 -9.07 15.60 -7.96
CA ASN A 540 -9.92 16.09 -9.04
C ASN A 540 -10.11 15.00 -10.08
N TYR A 541 -11.25 15.01 -10.74
CA TYR A 541 -11.60 14.05 -11.77
C TYR A 541 -11.79 14.75 -13.12
N THR A 542 -11.21 14.18 -14.19
CA THR A 542 -11.50 14.58 -15.57
C THR A 542 -12.08 13.38 -16.31
N PRO A 543 -13.32 13.44 -16.81
CA PRO A 543 -13.95 12.31 -17.48
C PRO A 543 -13.26 12.02 -18.82
N LYS A 544 -13.13 10.75 -19.18
CA LYS A 544 -12.70 10.36 -20.53
C LYS A 544 -13.78 10.76 -21.55
N PRO A 545 -13.40 11.27 -22.71
CA PRO A 545 -14.33 11.41 -23.83
C PRO A 545 -14.89 10.03 -24.19
N PRO A 546 -16.21 9.94 -24.45
CA PRO A 546 -16.78 8.68 -24.88
C PRO A 546 -16.25 8.27 -26.25
N LYS A 547 -16.01 6.98 -26.44
CA LYS A 547 -15.65 6.43 -27.74
C LYS A 547 -16.95 6.07 -28.50
N PRO A 548 -17.24 6.67 -29.65
CA PRO A 548 -18.40 6.28 -30.42
C PRO A 548 -18.20 4.86 -31.00
N VAL A 549 -19.25 4.08 -31.00
CA VAL A 549 -19.32 2.74 -31.60
C VAL A 549 -20.24 2.82 -32.82
N LYS A 550 -19.81 2.21 -33.92
CA LYS A 550 -20.55 2.15 -35.15
C LYS A 550 -20.83 0.68 -35.51
N ALA A 551 -22.07 0.38 -35.87
CA ALA A 551 -22.47 -0.91 -36.40
C ALA A 551 -23.18 -0.72 -37.74
N VAL A 552 -23.05 -1.72 -38.63
CA VAL A 552 -23.76 -1.80 -39.92
C VAL A 552 -24.80 -2.88 -39.82
N LEU A 553 -26.07 -2.53 -39.97
CA LEU A 553 -27.17 -3.46 -39.80
C LEU A 553 -27.86 -3.70 -41.14
N ASP A 554 -28.30 -4.95 -41.38
CA ASP A 554 -29.19 -5.31 -42.47
C ASP A 554 -30.65 -4.88 -42.19
N ARG A 555 -31.57 -5.21 -43.11
CA ARG A 555 -33.01 -4.90 -42.95
C ARG A 555 -33.66 -5.59 -41.75
N SER A 556 -33.11 -6.71 -41.30
CA SER A 556 -33.61 -7.44 -40.14
C SER A 556 -33.09 -6.85 -38.81
N GLY A 557 -32.13 -5.91 -38.87
CA GLY A 557 -31.45 -5.34 -37.73
C GLY A 557 -30.23 -6.13 -37.22
N LYS A 558 -29.83 -7.16 -37.96
CA LYS A 558 -28.65 -7.97 -37.67
C LYS A 558 -27.38 -7.20 -38.03
N ASP A 559 -26.38 -7.23 -37.16
CA ASP A 559 -25.07 -6.69 -37.45
C ASP A 559 -24.38 -7.50 -38.56
N ILE A 560 -23.95 -6.80 -39.59
CA ILE A 560 -23.27 -7.36 -40.76
C ILE A 560 -21.89 -6.72 -40.95
N ASN A 561 -21.29 -6.15 -39.89
CA ASN A 561 -19.96 -5.59 -39.97
C ASN A 561 -18.95 -6.65 -40.43
N GLY A 562 -18.13 -6.31 -41.44
CA GLY A 562 -17.17 -7.25 -42.05
C GLY A 562 -17.79 -8.32 -42.95
N ALA A 563 -19.11 -8.36 -43.12
CA ALA A 563 -19.79 -9.32 -44.00
C ALA A 563 -20.10 -8.73 -45.39
N THR A 564 -20.23 -9.59 -46.38
CA THR A 564 -20.75 -9.22 -47.72
C THR A 564 -22.28 -9.27 -47.71
N THR A 565 -22.92 -8.22 -48.18
CA THR A 565 -24.38 -8.18 -48.33
C THR A 565 -24.77 -7.87 -49.76
N PHE A 566 -25.89 -8.46 -50.22
CA PHE A 566 -26.56 -8.10 -51.47
C PHE A 566 -27.65 -7.07 -51.27
N ASP A 567 -27.94 -6.71 -50.02
CA ASP A 567 -28.91 -5.66 -49.71
C ASP A 567 -28.34 -4.29 -50.05
N ARG A 568 -29.11 -3.52 -50.83
CA ARG A 568 -28.76 -2.15 -51.19
C ARG A 568 -29.09 -1.13 -50.12
N ASN A 569 -29.83 -1.51 -49.07
CA ASN A 569 -30.17 -0.66 -47.95
C ASN A 569 -29.58 -1.25 -46.68
N VAL A 570 -28.70 -0.48 -46.07
CA VAL A 570 -28.11 -0.79 -44.76
C VAL A 570 -28.40 0.33 -43.79
N THR A 571 -28.42 0.03 -42.50
CA THR A 571 -28.58 1.02 -41.44
C THR A 571 -27.26 1.14 -40.68
N PHE A 572 -26.71 2.34 -40.62
CA PHE A 572 -25.63 2.63 -39.69
C PHE A 572 -26.21 2.98 -38.32
N ARG A 573 -25.84 2.21 -37.30
CA ARG A 573 -26.17 2.50 -35.91
C ARG A 573 -24.94 3.11 -35.27
N LEU A 574 -25.08 4.36 -34.80
CA LEU A 574 -24.03 5.09 -34.10
C LEU A 574 -24.42 5.18 -32.64
N MET A 575 -23.55 4.73 -31.76
CA MET A 575 -23.77 4.76 -30.32
C MET A 575 -22.64 5.48 -29.63
N THR A 576 -22.98 6.22 -28.59
CA THR A 576 -21.99 6.89 -27.74
C THR A 576 -22.52 6.95 -26.32
N ASP A 577 -21.74 6.46 -25.36
CA ASP A 577 -22.08 6.54 -23.94
C ASP A 577 -21.55 7.84 -23.34
N TYR A 578 -22.47 8.75 -23.00
CA TYR A 578 -22.14 9.99 -22.29
C TYR A 578 -22.26 9.88 -20.77
N SER A 579 -22.52 8.69 -20.24
CA SER A 579 -22.66 8.47 -18.81
C SER A 579 -21.45 8.89 -17.97
N PRO A 580 -20.19 8.82 -18.47
CA PRO A 580 -19.03 9.36 -17.74
C PRO A 580 -19.15 10.84 -17.38
N TYR A 581 -19.94 11.60 -18.13
CA TYR A 581 -20.18 13.03 -17.85
C TYR A 581 -21.33 13.28 -16.88
N THR A 582 -22.18 12.30 -16.63
CA THR A 582 -23.39 12.43 -15.80
C THR A 582 -23.31 11.70 -14.47
N LYS A 583 -22.48 10.65 -14.37
CA LYS A 583 -22.41 9.75 -13.21
C LYS A 583 -21.28 10.05 -12.24
N THR A 584 -20.44 11.03 -12.55
CA THR A 584 -19.25 11.32 -11.77
C THR A 584 -19.50 12.38 -10.72
N LEU A 585 -18.51 12.54 -9.83
CA LEU A 585 -18.46 13.53 -8.77
C LEU A 585 -19.07 14.87 -9.20
N ALA A 586 -19.89 15.48 -8.33
CA ALA A 586 -20.55 16.73 -8.62
C ALA A 586 -19.56 17.79 -9.12
N SER A 587 -19.84 18.39 -10.27
CA SER A 587 -19.00 19.45 -10.84
C SER A 587 -19.51 20.82 -10.43
N THR A 588 -18.58 21.76 -10.20
CA THR A 588 -18.90 23.18 -9.98
C THR A 588 -19.12 23.94 -11.28
N GLN A 589 -18.69 23.36 -12.40
CA GLN A 589 -18.72 23.99 -13.73
C GLN A 589 -19.31 23.02 -14.76
N ALA A 590 -19.86 23.57 -15.85
CA ALA A 590 -20.30 22.76 -16.98
C ALA A 590 -19.08 22.14 -17.67
N ILE A 591 -18.97 20.79 -17.65
CA ILE A 591 -17.85 20.06 -18.22
C ILE A 591 -18.00 19.91 -19.73
N GLY A 592 -19.20 19.80 -20.22
CA GLY A 592 -19.53 19.75 -21.64
C GLY A 592 -20.71 20.65 -21.96
N LYS A 593 -20.58 21.45 -23.01
CA LYS A 593 -21.65 22.38 -23.43
C LYS A 593 -22.48 21.84 -24.57
N LYS A 594 -21.94 20.91 -25.37
CA LYS A 594 -22.63 20.26 -26.49
C LYS A 594 -22.10 18.86 -26.66
N PHE A 595 -22.99 17.93 -26.88
CA PHE A 595 -22.68 16.55 -27.23
C PHE A 595 -23.28 16.24 -28.59
N GLY A 596 -22.58 15.45 -29.40
CA GLY A 596 -23.07 15.06 -30.71
C GLY A 596 -22.17 14.02 -31.33
N ILE A 597 -22.69 13.32 -32.31
CA ILE A 597 -21.95 12.39 -33.15
C ILE A 597 -21.89 12.99 -34.54
N LEU A 598 -20.67 13.08 -35.12
CA LEU A 598 -20.47 13.44 -36.51
C LEU A 598 -20.17 12.15 -37.28
N GLU A 599 -20.93 11.88 -38.32
CA GLU A 599 -20.72 10.77 -39.25
C GLU A 599 -20.42 11.34 -40.64
N ASP A 600 -19.27 10.97 -41.17
CA ASP A 600 -18.85 11.27 -42.53
C ASP A 600 -19.12 10.01 -43.42
N VAL A 601 -20.21 10.05 -44.15
CA VAL A 601 -20.64 8.96 -45.00
C VAL A 601 -19.87 8.98 -46.32
N GLN A 602 -19.45 7.83 -46.82
CA GLN A 602 -18.76 7.74 -48.11
C GLN A 602 -19.69 8.12 -49.27
N ASP A 603 -19.70 9.36 -49.67
CA ASP A 603 -20.61 9.97 -50.64
C ASP A 603 -20.67 9.25 -51.99
N LYS A 604 -19.57 8.60 -52.37
CA LYS A 604 -19.49 7.82 -53.63
C LYS A 604 -20.17 6.45 -53.54
N ALA A 605 -20.41 5.95 -52.33
CA ALA A 605 -20.93 4.60 -52.09
C ALA A 605 -22.34 4.61 -51.49
N PHE A 606 -22.69 5.63 -50.77
CA PHE A 606 -23.96 5.68 -50.01
C PHE A 606 -24.69 7.00 -50.22
N THR A 607 -26.02 6.90 -50.30
CA THR A 607 -26.94 8.04 -50.21
C THR A 607 -27.69 7.91 -48.91
N VAL A 608 -27.65 8.97 -48.06
CA VAL A 608 -28.34 8.98 -46.79
C VAL A 608 -29.81 9.32 -46.96
N ASP A 609 -30.71 8.48 -46.43
CA ASP A 609 -32.14 8.75 -46.34
C ASP A 609 -32.38 9.54 -45.05
N HIS A 610 -32.36 10.88 -45.12
CA HIS A 610 -32.53 11.75 -43.99
C HIS A 610 -33.89 11.61 -43.31
N SER A 611 -34.92 11.12 -44.01
CA SER A 611 -36.27 10.91 -43.44
C SER A 611 -36.31 9.75 -42.43
N LYS A 612 -35.33 8.88 -42.48
CA LYS A 612 -35.22 7.67 -41.63
C LYS A 612 -34.23 7.81 -40.49
N ILE A 613 -33.58 8.97 -40.33
CA ILE A 613 -32.68 9.21 -39.19
C ILE A 613 -33.53 9.23 -37.92
N LYS A 614 -33.19 8.37 -36.95
CA LYS A 614 -33.84 8.30 -35.65
C LYS A 614 -32.79 8.51 -34.56
N MET A 615 -33.12 9.29 -33.55
CA MET A 615 -32.35 9.36 -32.30
C MET A 615 -33.15 8.69 -31.21
N THR A 616 -32.48 7.82 -30.44
CA THR A 616 -32.99 7.21 -29.22
C THR A 616 -32.01 7.51 -28.09
N ALA A 617 -32.52 7.91 -26.93
CA ALA A 617 -31.72 8.16 -25.72
C ALA A 617 -31.86 6.98 -24.76
#